data_f894412f81cd1aacf0200221e6531656
#
_entry.id   f894412f81cd1aacf0200221e6531656
#
_cell.length_a   1.000
_cell.length_b   1.000
_cell.length_c   1.000
_cell.angle_alpha   90.00
_cell.angle_beta   90.00
_cell.angle_gamma   90.00
#
_symmetry.space_group_name_H-M   'P 1'
#
loop_
_entity.id
_entity.type
_entity.pdbx_description
1 polymer ?
#
loop_
_entity_poly.entity_id
_entity_poly.type
_entity_poly.pdbx_seq_one_letter_code
_entity_poly.pdbx_strand_id
1 'polypeptide(L)'
;SVVLSLAEGDDAPDVAIIEIGGTVGDIEGLPFLEAIRQLRSDIGRDNCLNIHLTLVPYLRTAGEHKTKPTQHSVKELLSIGIQPDAIVCRTDRELPEGIKKKIALMCDVEYEAVITCADAPSIYDIPKVIHREGLDAFVVRQLDLPFRDVDWTAWDDLLRRVHRPLREVTIALVGKYVDLPDAYLSVTEA
;
A
#
# COMPACT_ATOMS: atom_id res chain seq x y z
N SER A 1 20.37 11.02 6.64
CA SER A 1 19.83 10.24 5.53
C SER A 1 18.84 11.08 4.74
N VAL A 2 18.59 10.75 3.47
CA VAL A 2 17.62 11.49 2.61
C VAL A 2 16.24 11.55 3.27
N VAL A 3 15.80 10.49 3.94
CA VAL A 3 14.52 10.45 4.66
C VAL A 3 14.48 11.48 5.79
N LEU A 4 15.54 11.58 6.60
CA LEU A 4 15.58 12.53 7.70
C LEU A 4 15.61 13.98 7.22
N SER A 5 16.20 14.26 6.05
CA SER A 5 16.20 15.62 5.50
C SER A 5 14.80 16.13 5.10
N LEU A 6 13.82 15.22 4.90
CA LEU A 6 12.43 15.61 4.66
C LEU A 6 11.75 16.19 5.92
N ALA A 7 12.26 15.86 7.10
CA ALA A 7 11.76 16.35 8.38
C ALA A 7 12.48 17.63 8.87
N GLU A 8 13.37 18.21 8.06
CA GLU A 8 14.14 19.40 8.40
C GLU A 8 13.56 20.65 7.72
N GLY A 9 13.52 21.76 8.43
CA GLY A 9 13.09 23.07 7.91
C GLY A 9 11.68 23.48 8.32
N ASP A 10 11.34 24.72 8.02
CA ASP A 10 10.05 25.34 8.42
C ASP A 10 8.84 24.79 7.64
N ASP A 11 9.09 24.19 6.49
CA ASP A 11 8.08 23.56 5.60
C ASP A 11 8.07 22.03 5.69
N ALA A 12 8.62 21.44 6.76
CA ALA A 12 8.65 19.99 6.95
C ALA A 12 7.21 19.43 7.01
N PRO A 13 6.92 18.32 6.29
CA PRO A 13 5.60 17.71 6.34
C PRO A 13 5.35 17.01 7.69
N ASP A 14 4.09 16.96 8.12
CA ASP A 14 3.69 16.22 9.32
C ASP A 14 3.90 14.70 9.14
N VAL A 15 3.78 14.21 7.90
CA VAL A 15 3.94 12.79 7.53
C VAL A 15 4.73 12.68 6.25
N ALA A 16 5.75 11.83 6.23
CA ALA A 16 6.48 11.42 5.04
C ALA A 16 6.15 9.96 4.70
N ILE A 17 5.68 9.71 3.47
CA ILE A 17 5.41 8.35 2.97
C ILE A 17 6.60 7.94 2.10
N ILE A 18 7.28 6.87 2.49
CA ILE A 18 8.42 6.30 1.78
C ILE A 18 8.02 4.94 1.22
N GLU A 19 8.12 4.78 -0.09
CA GLU A 19 7.88 3.52 -0.77
C GLU A 19 9.22 2.88 -1.13
N ILE A 20 9.32 1.56 -0.87
CA ILE A 20 10.44 0.74 -1.28
C ILE A 20 9.90 -0.32 -2.24
N GLY A 21 10.28 -0.21 -3.50
CA GLY A 21 9.89 -1.13 -4.54
C GLY A 21 10.60 -2.47 -4.46
N GLY A 22 10.07 -3.43 -5.21
CA GLY A 22 10.59 -4.79 -5.28
C GLY A 22 9.98 -5.74 -4.25
N THR A 23 10.31 -7.02 -4.40
CA THR A 23 9.83 -8.06 -3.50
C THR A 23 10.73 -8.14 -2.26
N VAL A 24 10.14 -8.25 -1.07
CA VAL A 24 10.90 -8.48 0.16
C VAL A 24 11.65 -9.81 0.05
N GLY A 25 12.97 -9.76 0.26
CA GLY A 25 13.86 -10.91 0.09
C GLY A 25 14.73 -10.82 -1.17
N ASP A 26 14.43 -9.93 -2.10
CA ASP A 26 15.29 -9.68 -3.25
C ASP A 26 16.60 -9.00 -2.80
N ILE A 27 17.72 -9.46 -3.34
CA ILE A 27 19.07 -9.04 -2.93
C ILE A 27 19.27 -7.53 -3.07
N GLU A 28 18.76 -6.94 -4.15
CA GLU A 28 18.87 -5.51 -4.42
C GLU A 28 18.06 -4.64 -3.45
N GLY A 29 17.01 -5.19 -2.83
CA GLY A 29 16.17 -4.50 -1.84
C GLY A 29 16.78 -4.45 -0.44
N LEU A 30 17.68 -5.39 -0.10
CA LEU A 30 18.20 -5.55 1.27
C LEU A 30 18.83 -4.29 1.88
N PRO A 31 19.66 -3.49 1.17
CA PRO A 31 20.23 -2.28 1.74
C PRO A 31 19.18 -1.23 2.14
N PHE A 32 18.08 -1.15 1.39
CA PHE A 32 16.99 -0.22 1.68
C PHE A 32 16.18 -0.69 2.89
N LEU A 33 15.89 -2.00 2.98
CA LEU A 33 15.18 -2.59 4.11
C LEU A 33 16.00 -2.46 5.40
N GLU A 34 17.32 -2.69 5.34
CA GLU A 34 18.21 -2.47 6.48
C GLU A 34 18.22 -0.99 6.91
N ALA A 35 18.23 -0.05 5.97
CA ALA A 35 18.13 1.37 6.27
C ALA A 35 16.83 1.73 6.99
N ILE A 36 15.68 1.16 6.58
CA ILE A 36 14.38 1.36 7.24
C ILE A 36 14.38 0.75 8.65
N ARG A 37 14.94 -0.44 8.81
CA ARG A 37 15.09 -1.08 10.13
C ARG A 37 15.85 -0.19 11.10
N GLN A 38 16.96 0.39 10.65
CA GLN A 38 17.76 1.32 11.45
C GLN A 38 17.02 2.63 11.70
N LEU A 39 16.39 3.20 10.66
CA LEU A 39 15.64 4.45 10.78
C LEU A 39 14.59 4.36 11.90
N ARG A 40 13.82 3.28 11.97
CA ARG A 40 12.82 3.07 13.01
C ARG A 40 13.43 3.08 14.42
N SER A 41 14.68 2.61 14.56
CA SER A 41 15.42 2.69 15.82
C SER A 41 15.88 4.11 16.15
N ASP A 42 16.28 4.87 15.13
CA ASP A 42 16.83 6.22 15.29
C ASP A 42 15.76 7.26 15.65
N ILE A 43 14.58 7.18 15.00
CA ILE A 43 13.48 8.14 15.20
C ILE A 43 12.46 7.71 16.26
N GLY A 44 12.56 6.47 16.76
CA GLY A 44 11.60 5.88 17.69
C GLY A 44 10.45 5.16 16.99
N ARG A 45 9.95 4.10 17.63
CA ARG A 45 8.91 3.23 17.06
C ARG A 45 7.57 3.95 16.87
N ASP A 46 7.27 4.91 17.73
CA ASP A 46 6.01 5.67 17.70
C ASP A 46 5.97 6.70 16.55
N ASN A 47 7.12 6.98 15.94
CA ASN A 47 7.27 7.90 14.82
C ASN A 47 7.44 7.18 13.46
N CYS A 48 7.30 5.86 13.43
CA CYS A 48 7.51 5.07 12.21
C CYS A 48 6.52 3.92 12.15
N LEU A 49 5.79 3.85 11.04
CA LEU A 49 4.81 2.81 10.76
C LEU A 49 5.22 2.03 9.51
N ASN A 50 5.32 0.71 9.61
CA ASN A 50 5.63 -0.17 8.50
C ASN A 50 4.36 -0.79 7.94
N ILE A 51 4.00 -0.41 6.72
CA ILE A 51 2.88 -0.99 5.97
C ILE A 51 3.44 -1.97 4.95
N HIS A 52 3.05 -3.24 5.06
CA HIS A 52 3.48 -4.29 4.14
C HIS A 52 2.42 -4.55 3.09
N LEU A 53 2.77 -4.34 1.82
CA LEU A 53 1.89 -4.63 0.69
C LEU A 53 2.14 -6.06 0.20
N THR A 54 1.09 -6.87 0.07
CA THR A 54 1.20 -8.28 -0.32
C THR A 54 0.05 -8.71 -1.22
N LEU A 55 0.23 -9.83 -1.91
CA LEU A 55 -0.79 -10.43 -2.78
C LEU A 55 -1.47 -11.59 -2.07
N VAL A 56 -2.81 -11.58 -2.08
CA VAL A 56 -3.65 -12.70 -1.62
C VAL A 56 -4.43 -13.26 -2.81
N PRO A 57 -3.86 -14.21 -3.56
CA PRO A 57 -4.49 -14.71 -4.77
C PRO A 57 -5.72 -15.58 -4.44
N TYR A 58 -6.75 -15.47 -5.28
CA TYR A 58 -7.88 -16.38 -5.27
C TYR A 58 -7.68 -17.47 -6.32
N LEU A 59 -7.66 -18.73 -5.88
CA LEU A 59 -7.57 -19.88 -6.78
C LEU A 59 -8.95 -20.33 -7.20
N ARG A 60 -9.35 -20.04 -8.44
CA ARG A 60 -10.66 -20.38 -8.99
C ARG A 60 -10.94 -21.88 -8.95
N THR A 61 -9.94 -22.72 -9.19
CA THR A 61 -10.04 -24.18 -9.15
C THR A 61 -10.32 -24.75 -7.76
N ALA A 62 -9.84 -24.05 -6.71
CA ALA A 62 -10.03 -24.44 -5.32
C ALA A 62 -11.16 -23.67 -4.63
N GLY A 63 -11.67 -22.60 -5.25
CA GLY A 63 -12.72 -21.75 -4.67
C GLY A 63 -12.29 -20.99 -3.42
N GLU A 64 -11.01 -20.70 -3.23
CA GLU A 64 -10.49 -20.13 -2.00
C GLU A 64 -9.33 -19.14 -2.19
N HIS A 65 -9.20 -18.20 -1.25
CA HIS A 65 -8.03 -17.36 -1.16
C HIS A 65 -6.84 -18.11 -0.53
N LYS A 66 -5.65 -17.86 -1.06
CA LYS A 66 -4.40 -18.42 -0.51
C LYS A 66 -3.64 -17.38 0.31
N THR A 67 -3.53 -17.61 1.60
CA THR A 67 -2.81 -16.72 2.53
C THR A 67 -1.33 -17.05 2.67
N LYS A 68 -0.87 -18.18 2.15
CA LYS A 68 0.53 -18.61 2.26
C LYS A 68 1.54 -17.64 1.63
N PRO A 69 1.30 -17.04 0.44
CA PRO A 69 2.22 -16.05 -0.11
C PRO A 69 2.43 -14.86 0.84
N THR A 70 1.34 -14.33 1.42
CA THR A 70 1.39 -13.26 2.43
C THR A 70 2.21 -13.68 3.65
N GLN A 71 1.93 -14.87 4.21
CA GLN A 71 2.66 -15.37 5.38
C GLN A 71 4.18 -15.52 5.10
N HIS A 72 4.55 -15.98 3.90
CA HIS A 72 5.95 -16.11 3.51
C HIS A 72 6.61 -14.74 3.36
N SER A 73 5.94 -13.79 2.69
CA SER A 73 6.44 -12.43 2.51
C SER A 73 6.67 -11.73 3.85
N VAL A 74 5.72 -11.84 4.78
CA VAL A 74 5.87 -11.30 6.15
C VAL A 74 7.00 -12.00 6.90
N LYS A 75 7.14 -13.33 6.76
CA LYS A 75 8.24 -14.08 7.39
C LYS A 75 9.61 -13.58 6.91
N GLU A 76 9.78 -13.32 5.61
CA GLU A 76 11.01 -12.74 5.07
C GLU A 76 11.27 -11.34 5.66
N LEU A 77 10.24 -10.49 5.76
CA LEU A 77 10.35 -9.17 6.38
C LEU A 77 10.78 -9.27 7.85
N LEU A 78 10.18 -10.19 8.62
CA LEU A 78 10.54 -10.47 10.00
C LEU A 78 12.00 -10.97 10.13
N SER A 79 12.50 -11.77 9.17
CA SER A 79 13.87 -12.26 9.19
C SER A 79 14.92 -11.14 9.06
N ILE A 80 14.53 -10.01 8.47
CA ILE A 80 15.33 -8.78 8.37
C ILE A 80 15.21 -7.93 9.65
N GLY A 81 14.28 -8.26 10.55
CA GLY A 81 14.04 -7.53 11.79
C GLY A 81 13.01 -6.40 11.67
N ILE A 82 12.14 -6.44 10.66
CA ILE A 82 11.05 -5.48 10.47
C ILE A 82 9.73 -6.19 10.74
N GLN A 83 9.01 -5.76 11.78
CA GLN A 83 7.61 -6.14 12.02
C GLN A 83 6.71 -5.18 11.25
N PRO A 84 5.79 -5.66 10.39
CA PRO A 84 4.75 -4.80 9.83
C PRO A 84 3.76 -4.39 10.92
N ASP A 85 3.34 -3.14 10.88
CA ASP A 85 2.28 -2.62 11.75
C ASP A 85 0.90 -2.78 11.08
N ALA A 86 0.87 -2.75 9.73
CA ALA A 86 -0.31 -3.06 8.94
C ALA A 86 0.05 -3.87 7.68
N ILE A 87 -0.93 -4.63 7.17
CA ILE A 87 -0.79 -5.41 5.94
C ILE A 87 -1.90 -4.99 4.96
N VAL A 88 -1.51 -4.49 3.80
CA VAL A 88 -2.43 -4.21 2.70
C VAL A 88 -2.43 -5.41 1.75
N CYS A 89 -3.57 -6.08 1.66
CA CYS A 89 -3.77 -7.29 0.91
C CYS A 89 -4.35 -6.99 -0.49
N ARG A 90 -3.50 -6.99 -1.53
CA ARG A 90 -3.96 -6.95 -2.92
C ARG A 90 -4.66 -8.25 -3.27
N THR A 91 -5.84 -8.16 -3.85
CA THR A 91 -6.66 -9.31 -4.22
C THR A 91 -7.61 -8.94 -5.37
N ASP A 92 -8.13 -9.94 -6.11
CA ASP A 92 -9.10 -9.71 -7.19
C ASP A 92 -10.53 -9.48 -6.68
N ARG A 93 -10.78 -9.68 -5.38
CA ARG A 93 -12.09 -9.54 -4.74
C ARG A 93 -11.98 -9.32 -3.24
N GLU A 94 -13.08 -8.96 -2.59
CA GLU A 94 -13.13 -8.76 -1.14
C GLU A 94 -12.67 -10.01 -0.38
N LEU A 95 -11.89 -9.81 0.69
CA LEU A 95 -11.44 -10.88 1.57
C LEU A 95 -12.51 -11.22 2.60
N PRO A 96 -12.91 -12.50 2.70
CA PRO A 96 -13.77 -12.95 3.80
C PRO A 96 -13.14 -12.67 5.17
N GLU A 97 -13.99 -12.36 6.15
CA GLU A 97 -13.56 -12.08 7.52
C GLU A 97 -12.64 -13.17 8.11
N GLY A 98 -12.94 -14.44 7.84
CA GLY A 98 -12.11 -15.56 8.29
C GLY A 98 -10.70 -15.57 7.69
N ILE A 99 -10.54 -15.04 6.47
CA ILE A 99 -9.23 -14.89 5.81
C ILE A 99 -8.46 -13.73 6.46
N LYS A 100 -9.11 -12.59 6.73
CA LYS A 100 -8.50 -11.45 7.45
C LYS A 100 -8.02 -11.88 8.84
N LYS A 101 -8.87 -12.58 9.61
CA LYS A 101 -8.51 -13.12 10.94
C LYS A 101 -7.32 -14.08 10.87
N LYS A 102 -7.27 -14.93 9.85
CA LYS A 102 -6.15 -15.86 9.63
C LYS A 102 -4.85 -15.11 9.32
N ILE A 103 -4.89 -14.08 8.48
CA ILE A 103 -3.73 -13.25 8.15
C ILE A 103 -3.25 -12.53 9.42
N ALA A 104 -4.16 -11.87 10.14
CA ALA A 104 -3.85 -11.18 11.39
C ALA A 104 -3.10 -12.09 12.38
N LEU A 105 -3.66 -13.28 12.64
CA LEU A 105 -3.06 -14.27 13.54
C LEU A 105 -1.68 -14.76 13.07
N MET A 106 -1.55 -15.08 11.77
CA MET A 106 -0.31 -15.70 11.24
C MET A 106 0.81 -14.69 11.00
N CYS A 107 0.50 -13.42 10.91
CA CYS A 107 1.44 -12.34 10.65
C CYS A 107 1.68 -11.44 11.86
N ASP A 108 1.04 -11.76 13.00
CA ASP A 108 1.16 -11.02 14.26
C ASP A 108 0.87 -9.52 14.10
N VAL A 109 -0.30 -9.22 13.52
CA VAL A 109 -0.84 -7.85 13.37
C VAL A 109 -2.26 -7.78 13.92
N GLU A 110 -2.70 -6.59 14.29
CA GLU A 110 -4.10 -6.37 14.70
C GLU A 110 -5.05 -6.72 13.54
N TYR A 111 -6.25 -7.20 13.86
CA TYR A 111 -7.26 -7.52 12.85
C TYR A 111 -7.63 -6.30 12.00
N GLU A 112 -7.75 -5.14 12.62
CA GLU A 112 -8.04 -3.86 12.00
C GLU A 112 -6.92 -3.35 11.11
N ALA A 113 -5.70 -3.89 11.29
CA ALA A 113 -4.53 -3.56 10.46
C ALA A 113 -4.40 -4.45 9.21
N VAL A 114 -5.31 -5.41 9.01
CA VAL A 114 -5.39 -6.21 7.78
C VAL A 114 -6.37 -5.56 6.83
N ILE A 115 -5.86 -4.85 5.86
CA ILE A 115 -6.61 -4.02 4.91
C ILE A 115 -6.82 -4.78 3.61
N THR A 116 -8.09 -4.91 3.19
CA THR A 116 -8.41 -5.45 1.87
C THR A 116 -8.23 -4.37 0.81
N CYS A 117 -7.41 -4.63 -0.19
CA CYS A 117 -7.30 -3.78 -1.38
C CYS A 117 -7.70 -4.60 -2.61
N ALA A 118 -9.00 -4.76 -2.80
CA ALA A 118 -9.56 -5.46 -3.95
C ALA A 118 -9.37 -4.64 -5.23
N ASP A 119 -9.31 -5.35 -6.37
CA ASP A 119 -9.27 -4.70 -7.67
C ASP A 119 -10.48 -3.76 -7.85
N ALA A 120 -10.23 -2.59 -8.35
CA ALA A 120 -11.21 -1.54 -8.58
C ALA A 120 -11.28 -1.18 -10.07
N PRO A 121 -12.39 -0.59 -10.54
CA PRO A 121 -12.53 -0.16 -11.94
C PRO A 121 -11.45 0.83 -12.40
N SER A 122 -10.93 1.62 -11.48
CA SER A 122 -9.84 2.58 -11.70
C SER A 122 -8.94 2.64 -10.48
N ILE A 123 -7.64 2.91 -10.68
CA ILE A 123 -6.70 3.17 -9.58
C ILE A 123 -7.13 4.36 -8.73
N TYR A 124 -7.87 5.31 -9.30
CA TYR A 124 -8.41 6.47 -8.58
C TYR A 124 -9.52 6.13 -7.59
N ASP A 125 -10.11 4.93 -7.66
CA ASP A 125 -11.06 4.44 -6.65
C ASP A 125 -10.35 3.94 -5.38
N ILE A 126 -9.09 3.54 -5.48
CA ILE A 126 -8.33 2.90 -4.39
C ILE A 126 -8.25 3.74 -3.11
N PRO A 127 -8.05 5.08 -3.15
CA PRO A 127 -8.04 5.87 -1.92
C PRO A 127 -9.33 5.72 -1.11
N LYS A 128 -10.50 5.64 -1.77
CA LYS A 128 -11.78 5.39 -1.08
C LYS A 128 -11.92 3.96 -0.55
N VAL A 129 -11.34 2.98 -1.27
CA VAL A 129 -11.29 1.59 -0.79
C VAL A 129 -10.48 1.52 0.50
N ILE A 130 -9.29 2.09 0.52
CA ILE A 130 -8.39 2.10 1.67
C ILE A 130 -8.99 2.86 2.86
N HIS A 131 -9.64 4.00 2.60
CA HIS A 131 -10.36 4.77 3.62
C HIS A 131 -11.50 3.95 4.25
N ARG A 132 -12.34 3.31 3.42
CA ARG A 132 -13.43 2.45 3.90
C ARG A 132 -12.92 1.28 4.74
N GLU A 133 -11.77 0.73 4.40
CA GLU A 133 -11.09 -0.32 5.17
C GLU A 133 -10.43 0.20 6.46
N GLY A 134 -10.32 1.52 6.64
CA GLY A 134 -9.87 2.17 7.86
C GLY A 134 -8.35 2.34 7.99
N LEU A 135 -7.58 2.22 6.90
CA LEU A 135 -6.12 2.35 6.97
C LEU A 135 -5.69 3.74 7.42
N ASP A 136 -6.32 4.79 6.91
CA ASP A 136 -6.02 6.17 7.28
C ASP A 136 -6.29 6.44 8.76
N ALA A 137 -7.43 5.97 9.28
CA ALA A 137 -7.76 6.08 10.71
C ALA A 137 -6.76 5.27 11.58
N PHE A 138 -6.33 4.09 11.10
CA PHE A 138 -5.30 3.30 11.75
C PHE A 138 -3.97 4.06 11.82
N VAL A 139 -3.52 4.63 10.70
CA VAL A 139 -2.25 5.41 10.61
C VAL A 139 -2.29 6.62 11.55
N VAL A 140 -3.38 7.40 11.50
CA VAL A 140 -3.57 8.60 12.35
C VAL A 140 -3.49 8.24 13.84
N ARG A 141 -4.14 7.13 14.23
CA ARG A 141 -4.09 6.63 15.61
C ARG A 141 -2.70 6.16 16.02
N GLN A 142 -2.01 5.40 15.17
CA GLN A 142 -0.71 4.82 15.49
C GLN A 142 0.40 5.87 15.58
N LEU A 143 0.30 6.94 14.81
CA LEU A 143 1.26 8.05 14.82
C LEU A 143 0.85 9.20 15.74
N ASP A 144 -0.21 9.02 16.55
CA ASP A 144 -0.76 10.03 17.46
C ASP A 144 -1.02 11.39 16.78
N LEU A 145 -1.52 11.34 15.55
CA LEU A 145 -1.84 12.52 14.77
C LEU A 145 -3.26 13.03 15.08
N PRO A 146 -3.52 14.35 14.95
CA PRO A 146 -4.86 14.87 15.13
C PRO A 146 -5.81 14.31 14.08
N PHE A 147 -6.89 13.67 14.52
CA PHE A 147 -7.94 13.18 13.62
C PHE A 147 -8.65 14.34 12.92
N ARG A 148 -8.85 14.20 11.62
CA ARG A 148 -9.65 15.12 10.78
C ARG A 148 -10.48 14.30 9.82
N ASP A 149 -11.72 14.71 9.61
CA ASP A 149 -12.55 14.12 8.57
C ASP A 149 -11.97 14.45 7.18
N VAL A 150 -12.02 13.45 6.30
CA VAL A 150 -11.53 13.62 4.93
C VAL A 150 -12.55 14.37 4.09
N ASP A 151 -12.16 15.49 3.50
CA ASP A 151 -12.97 16.18 2.48
C ASP A 151 -12.77 15.50 1.10
N TRP A 152 -13.76 14.74 0.68
CA TRP A 152 -13.77 14.04 -0.59
C TRP A 152 -14.27 14.87 -1.79
N THR A 153 -14.65 16.14 -1.60
CA THR A 153 -15.32 16.95 -2.63
C THR A 153 -14.54 17.00 -3.94
N ALA A 154 -13.25 17.36 -3.87
CA ALA A 154 -12.41 17.44 -5.07
C ALA A 154 -12.13 16.06 -5.68
N TRP A 155 -11.96 15.03 -4.84
CA TRP A 155 -11.72 13.66 -5.28
C TRP A 155 -12.96 13.06 -5.94
N ASP A 156 -14.17 13.33 -5.42
CA ASP A 156 -15.44 12.90 -6.01
C ASP A 156 -15.69 13.55 -7.36
N ASP A 157 -15.26 14.79 -7.54
CA ASP A 157 -15.33 15.45 -8.86
C ASP A 157 -14.39 14.77 -9.87
N LEU A 158 -13.18 14.40 -9.44
CA LEU A 158 -12.24 13.60 -10.25
C LEU A 158 -12.86 12.25 -10.64
N LEU A 159 -13.35 11.47 -9.68
CA LEU A 159 -13.96 10.16 -9.93
C LEU A 159 -15.16 10.26 -10.89
N ARG A 160 -15.97 11.31 -10.77
CA ARG A 160 -17.08 11.55 -11.70
C ARG A 160 -16.59 11.70 -13.13
N ARG A 161 -15.48 12.42 -13.35
CA ARG A 161 -14.88 12.59 -14.68
C ARG A 161 -14.26 11.30 -15.20
N VAL A 162 -13.59 10.53 -14.34
CA VAL A 162 -12.99 9.24 -14.69
C VAL A 162 -14.06 8.24 -15.14
N HIS A 163 -15.15 8.10 -14.36
CA HIS A 163 -16.21 7.11 -14.65
C HIS A 163 -17.26 7.58 -15.68
N ARG A 164 -17.34 8.87 -15.96
CA ARG A 164 -18.30 9.44 -16.90
C ARG A 164 -17.62 10.46 -17.81
N PRO A 165 -16.70 10.01 -18.70
CA PRO A 165 -16.06 10.92 -19.64
C PRO A 165 -17.08 11.54 -20.58
N LEU A 166 -16.93 12.83 -20.86
CA LEU A 166 -17.85 13.57 -21.74
C LEU A 166 -17.59 13.27 -23.22
N ARG A 167 -16.36 12.90 -23.57
CA ARG A 167 -15.93 12.62 -24.95
C ARG A 167 -14.68 11.76 -24.93
N GLU A 168 -14.45 11.05 -26.01
CA GLU A 168 -13.22 10.32 -26.26
C GLU A 168 -12.21 11.19 -27.00
N VAL A 169 -10.94 11.03 -26.69
CA VAL A 169 -9.81 11.60 -27.41
C VAL A 169 -8.78 10.51 -27.63
N THR A 170 -8.11 10.55 -28.79
CA THR A 170 -7.04 9.60 -29.09
C THR A 170 -5.70 10.26 -28.81
N ILE A 171 -4.90 9.63 -27.95
CA ILE A 171 -3.54 10.04 -27.65
C ILE A 171 -2.60 8.93 -28.17
N ALA A 172 -1.60 9.31 -28.96
CA ALA A 172 -0.57 8.38 -29.42
C ALA A 172 0.61 8.40 -28.44
N LEU A 173 0.86 7.28 -27.81
CA LEU A 173 2.08 7.06 -27.02
C LEU A 173 3.18 6.56 -27.96
N VAL A 174 4.18 7.39 -28.20
CA VAL A 174 5.32 7.06 -29.06
C VAL A 174 6.57 6.89 -28.21
N GLY A 175 7.12 5.68 -28.21
CA GLY A 175 8.27 5.37 -27.38
C GLY A 175 9.03 4.14 -27.85
N LYS A 176 10.07 3.77 -27.11
CA LYS A 176 10.81 2.52 -27.25
C LYS A 176 10.10 1.44 -26.41
N TYR A 177 10.12 0.19 -26.83
CA TYR A 177 9.50 -0.95 -26.13
C TYR A 177 7.98 -0.87 -26.02
N VAL A 178 7.30 -0.34 -27.02
CA VAL A 178 5.84 -0.19 -27.05
C VAL A 178 5.06 -1.53 -27.01
N ASP A 179 5.74 -2.63 -27.36
CA ASP A 179 5.20 -4.00 -27.27
C ASP A 179 5.18 -4.55 -25.83
N LEU A 180 5.74 -3.78 -24.87
CA LEU A 180 5.75 -4.10 -23.44
C LEU A 180 4.84 -3.10 -22.70
N PRO A 181 3.53 -3.39 -22.53
CA PRO A 181 2.57 -2.46 -21.90
C PRO A 181 3.02 -1.97 -20.53
N ASP A 182 3.65 -2.82 -19.72
CA ASP A 182 4.13 -2.49 -18.38
C ASP A 182 5.17 -1.37 -18.36
N ALA A 183 5.93 -1.18 -19.47
CA ALA A 183 6.94 -0.12 -19.55
C ALA A 183 6.34 1.29 -19.45
N TYR A 184 5.05 1.44 -19.77
CA TYR A 184 4.34 2.71 -19.82
C TYR A 184 3.10 2.74 -18.94
N LEU A 185 2.92 1.76 -18.07
CA LEU A 185 1.70 1.61 -17.27
C LEU A 185 1.37 2.89 -16.50
N SER A 186 2.35 3.51 -15.83
CA SER A 186 2.12 4.75 -15.08
C SER A 186 1.65 5.92 -15.95
N VAL A 187 2.10 5.96 -17.22
CA VAL A 187 1.69 7.01 -18.18
C VAL A 187 0.28 6.75 -18.70
N THR A 188 -0.07 5.46 -18.92
CA THR A 188 -1.38 5.08 -19.45
C THR A 188 -2.47 5.16 -18.39
N GLU A 189 -2.12 5.01 -17.11
CA GLU A 189 -3.07 5.14 -16.00
C GLU A 189 -3.25 6.60 -15.52
N ALA A 190 -2.31 7.49 -15.82
CA ALA A 190 -2.38 8.91 -15.47
C ALA A 190 -3.29 9.70 -16.43
#